data_6ea8f5f34e2b89fb2a9ac5d1b98a1f75
#
_entry.id   6ea8f5f34e2b89fb2a9ac5d1b98a1f75
#
_cell.length_a   1.000
_cell.length_b   1.000
_cell.length_c   1.000
_cell.angle_alpha   90.00
_cell.angle_beta   90.00
_cell.angle_gamma   90.00
#
_symmetry.space_group_name_H-M   'P 1'
#
loop_
_entity.id
_entity.type
_entity.pdbx_description
1 polymer ?
#
loop_
_entity_poly.entity_id
_entity_poly.type
_entity_poly.pdbx_seq_one_letter_code
_entity_poly.pdbx_strand_id
1 'polypeptide(L)'
;MGHRKRHAPRRGSLAFLPRKRAASIQGRIRHWIDAEEEINFLGFAGFKAGMTHITYIEDQKNSPYYGKELMKPATIIETPPLLLIGIRIYSEDEYGKYIQGEIYSTDLNDYLRKKMIFPNFENYNFNDQKNEILKKINDKSEIRAILQTQPYLTSLPRKKPDIFEIKINSLNDPLNEFNFALQYLGKELKARDVLRVGELIDTIAVTKGKGFQGPVKRSGVRLLTRKNSKIQRAVSCIGPWHPARVSYTVPRPGQLGYHQRTEYHKRIMLIGENEEEINPKGGFIRYGKIKGDYVIVLGSVPGPKKRLIKIRKTIRPLKSFSIAVPEITFISRESQQRK
;
A
#
# COMPACT_ATOMS: atom_id res chain seq x y z
N MET A 1 -26.39 -37.61 0.94
CA MET A 1 -25.62 -36.33 0.82
C MET A 1 -26.55 -35.16 1.04
N GLY A 2 -26.31 -34.31 2.04
CA GLY A 2 -27.15 -33.15 2.23
C GLY A 2 -26.95 -32.17 1.06
N HIS A 3 -28.04 -31.79 0.41
CA HIS A 3 -28.03 -30.73 -0.59
C HIS A 3 -27.62 -29.41 0.05
N ARG A 4 -26.73 -28.69 -0.61
CA ARG A 4 -26.43 -27.33 -0.21
C ARG A 4 -27.68 -26.47 -0.40
N LYS A 5 -28.02 -25.66 0.61
CA LYS A 5 -29.17 -24.73 0.54
C LYS A 5 -29.06 -23.88 -0.74
N ARG A 6 -30.17 -23.62 -1.44
CA ARG A 6 -30.25 -22.84 -2.68
C ARG A 6 -29.56 -21.48 -2.57
N HIS A 7 -29.68 -20.82 -1.42
CA HIS A 7 -29.12 -19.51 -1.14
C HIS A 7 -27.78 -19.53 -0.39
N ALA A 8 -27.09 -20.67 -0.36
CA ALA A 8 -25.80 -20.75 0.31
C ALA A 8 -24.76 -19.87 -0.41
N PRO A 9 -23.91 -19.11 0.35
CA PRO A 9 -22.89 -18.25 -0.24
C PRO A 9 -21.96 -19.03 -1.17
N ARG A 10 -21.51 -18.35 -2.25
CA ARG A 10 -20.53 -18.92 -3.15
C ARG A 10 -19.21 -19.20 -2.43
N ARG A 11 -18.55 -20.32 -2.76
CA ARG A 11 -17.20 -20.61 -2.31
C ARG A 11 -16.17 -19.96 -3.24
N GLY A 12 -15.31 -19.12 -2.69
CA GLY A 12 -14.35 -18.31 -3.44
C GLY A 12 -15.02 -17.11 -4.13
N SER A 13 -14.64 -15.90 -3.74
CA SER A 13 -15.17 -14.67 -4.33
C SER A 13 -14.77 -14.53 -5.78
N LEU A 14 -15.70 -14.08 -6.65
CA LEU A 14 -15.41 -13.73 -8.04
C LEU A 14 -14.85 -12.31 -8.18
N ALA A 15 -15.03 -11.45 -7.17
CA ALA A 15 -14.55 -10.06 -7.19
C ALA A 15 -13.01 -9.93 -7.24
N PHE A 16 -12.28 -10.99 -6.86
CA PHE A 16 -10.81 -11.02 -6.87
C PHE A 16 -10.23 -11.88 -8.01
N LEU A 17 -10.87 -11.88 -9.15
CA LEU A 17 -10.37 -12.54 -10.35
C LEU A 17 -9.71 -11.52 -11.31
N PRO A 18 -8.71 -11.96 -12.10
CA PRO A 18 -7.99 -13.23 -12.05
C PRO A 18 -7.05 -13.33 -10.84
N ARG A 19 -7.00 -14.51 -10.18
CA ARG A 19 -6.09 -14.77 -9.07
C ARG A 19 -4.71 -15.17 -9.59
N LYS A 20 -4.01 -14.24 -10.21
CA LYS A 20 -2.65 -14.44 -10.72
C LYS A 20 -1.60 -13.84 -9.78
N ARG A 21 -0.36 -14.28 -9.95
CA ARG A 21 0.80 -13.72 -9.27
C ARG A 21 1.02 -12.26 -9.71
N ALA A 22 1.29 -11.35 -8.79
CA ALA A 22 1.65 -9.97 -9.13
C ALA A 22 2.93 -9.92 -9.98
N ALA A 23 2.97 -9.03 -10.95
CA ALA A 23 4.13 -8.87 -11.84
C ALA A 23 5.35 -8.30 -11.11
N SER A 24 5.12 -7.41 -10.13
CA SER A 24 6.17 -6.80 -9.30
C SER A 24 5.91 -7.06 -7.82
N ILE A 25 6.98 -7.00 -7.02
CA ILE A 25 6.90 -7.05 -5.56
C ILE A 25 6.25 -5.80 -4.98
N GLN A 26 6.33 -4.68 -5.70
CA GLN A 26 5.71 -3.42 -5.33
C GLN A 26 4.26 -3.39 -5.78
N GLY A 27 3.36 -2.94 -4.92
CA GLY A 27 1.98 -2.66 -5.30
C GLY A 27 1.92 -1.44 -6.24
N ARG A 28 1.06 -1.47 -7.27
CA ARG A 28 0.79 -0.32 -8.12
C ARG A 28 -0.46 0.42 -7.61
N ILE A 29 -0.38 1.72 -7.44
CA ILE A 29 -1.54 2.58 -7.18
C ILE A 29 -2.17 2.88 -8.54
N ARG A 30 -3.46 2.59 -8.70
CA ARG A 30 -4.17 2.75 -9.98
C ARG A 30 -5.07 3.97 -10.01
N HIS A 31 -5.63 4.33 -8.87
CA HIS A 31 -6.58 5.43 -8.75
C HIS A 31 -6.14 6.31 -7.59
N TRP A 32 -6.26 7.58 -7.77
CA TRP A 32 -5.99 8.61 -6.78
C TRP A 32 -7.30 9.30 -6.40
N ILE A 33 -7.32 9.99 -5.29
CA ILE A 33 -8.44 10.87 -4.95
C ILE A 33 -8.44 12.04 -5.92
N ASP A 34 -9.61 12.53 -6.24
CA ASP A 34 -9.76 13.77 -6.96
C ASP A 34 -9.60 14.95 -5.99
N ALA A 35 -9.33 16.12 -6.54
CA ALA A 35 -8.86 17.34 -5.89
C ALA A 35 -9.26 17.55 -4.42
N GLU A 36 -8.29 17.85 -3.58
CA GLU A 36 -8.45 18.47 -2.26
C GLU A 36 -8.10 19.96 -2.37
N GLU A 37 -8.56 20.77 -1.44
CA GLU A 37 -8.33 22.24 -1.44
C GLU A 37 -6.85 22.61 -1.27
N GLU A 38 -6.10 21.83 -0.49
CA GLU A 38 -4.68 22.05 -0.24
C GLU A 38 -3.80 21.24 -1.20
N ILE A 39 -2.75 21.88 -1.75
CA ILE A 39 -1.72 21.20 -2.55
C ILE A 39 -0.95 20.26 -1.62
N ASN A 40 -0.96 18.96 -1.89
CA ASN A 40 -0.21 17.98 -1.11
C ASN A 40 0.10 16.73 -1.92
N PHE A 41 1.05 15.92 -1.42
CA PHE A 41 1.29 14.58 -1.91
C PHE A 41 0.15 13.64 -1.47
N LEU A 42 -0.43 12.90 -2.40
CA LEU A 42 -1.57 12.02 -2.12
C LEU A 42 -1.20 10.65 -1.57
N GLY A 43 0.06 10.44 -1.27
CA GLY A 43 0.49 9.15 -0.74
C GLY A 43 1.89 9.14 -0.15
N PHE A 44 2.20 8.02 0.48
CA PHE A 44 3.48 7.74 1.12
C PHE A 44 3.84 6.26 0.99
N ALA A 45 5.00 5.84 1.49
CA ALA A 45 5.34 4.44 1.57
C ALA A 45 6.24 4.13 2.76
N GLY A 46 6.08 2.92 3.31
CA GLY A 46 6.89 2.44 4.42
C GLY A 46 7.03 0.92 4.40
N PHE A 47 7.77 0.38 5.34
CA PHE A 47 8.04 -1.04 5.46
C PHE A 47 7.27 -1.65 6.62
N LYS A 48 6.51 -2.71 6.37
CA LYS A 48 5.78 -3.40 7.43
C LYS A 48 6.76 -4.04 8.42
N ALA A 49 6.82 -3.51 9.65
CA ALA A 49 7.66 -4.04 10.71
C ALA A 49 6.98 -5.22 11.43
N GLY A 50 5.82 -4.99 11.97
CA GLY A 50 5.12 -6.00 12.74
C GLY A 50 3.67 -5.65 13.04
N MET A 51 3.11 -6.36 13.99
CA MET A 51 1.80 -6.05 14.56
C MET A 51 1.91 -6.10 16.08
N THR A 52 1.15 -5.25 16.73
CA THR A 52 0.97 -5.22 18.16
C THR A 52 -0.51 -5.00 18.48
N HIS A 53 -0.87 -4.89 19.73
CA HIS A 53 -2.17 -4.38 20.14
C HIS A 53 -2.01 -3.05 20.86
N ILE A 54 -3.00 -2.20 20.67
CA ILE A 54 -3.09 -0.89 21.30
C ILE A 54 -4.43 -0.79 22.00
N THR A 55 -4.44 -0.01 23.08
CA THR A 55 -5.67 0.39 23.75
C THR A 55 -5.86 1.88 23.53
N TYR A 56 -7.07 2.28 23.15
CA TYR A 56 -7.42 3.67 22.89
C TYR A 56 -8.88 3.93 23.25
N ILE A 57 -9.23 5.19 23.47
CA ILE A 57 -10.59 5.62 23.73
C ILE A 57 -11.31 5.82 22.38
N GLU A 58 -12.48 5.19 22.21
CA GLU A 58 -13.27 5.32 20.98
C GLU A 58 -13.89 6.71 20.88
N ASP A 59 -13.48 7.48 19.87
CA ASP A 59 -13.88 8.88 19.63
C ASP A 59 -14.98 9.05 18.59
N GLN A 60 -15.39 7.97 17.91
CA GLN A 60 -16.42 8.03 16.89
C GLN A 60 -17.83 8.02 17.51
N LYS A 61 -18.53 9.15 17.44
CA LYS A 61 -19.86 9.33 18.03
C LYS A 61 -20.89 8.29 17.59
N ASN A 62 -20.76 7.77 16.35
CA ASN A 62 -21.65 6.75 15.80
C ASN A 62 -21.29 5.33 16.24
N SER A 63 -20.22 5.14 17.00
CA SER A 63 -19.83 3.84 17.54
C SER A 63 -20.64 3.52 18.81
N PRO A 64 -21.13 2.27 18.99
CA PRO A 64 -21.75 1.85 20.24
C PRO A 64 -20.79 1.82 21.43
N TYR A 65 -19.51 2.01 21.15
CA TYR A 65 -18.42 2.03 22.14
C TYR A 65 -17.87 3.43 22.40
N TYR A 66 -18.56 4.48 21.95
CA TYR A 66 -18.13 5.86 22.14
C TYR A 66 -17.74 6.15 23.60
N GLY A 67 -16.58 6.75 23.82
CA GLY A 67 -16.05 7.06 25.15
C GLY A 67 -15.52 5.86 25.95
N LYS A 68 -15.59 4.64 25.42
CA LYS A 68 -15.06 3.45 26.08
C LYS A 68 -13.65 3.13 25.61
N GLU A 69 -12.86 2.57 26.50
CA GLU A 69 -11.54 2.05 26.17
C GLU A 69 -11.63 0.74 25.40
N LEU A 70 -10.98 0.67 24.24
CA LEU A 70 -10.99 -0.48 23.34
C LEU A 70 -9.58 -0.97 23.06
N MET A 71 -9.37 -2.27 23.21
CA MET A 71 -8.16 -2.93 22.77
C MET A 71 -8.34 -3.49 21.36
N LYS A 72 -7.51 -3.04 20.42
CA LYS A 72 -7.55 -3.50 19.02
C LYS A 72 -6.15 -3.82 18.49
N PRO A 73 -6.03 -4.74 17.52
CA PRO A 73 -4.76 -4.99 16.85
C PRO A 73 -4.36 -3.78 16.00
N ALA A 74 -3.07 -3.51 15.95
CA ALA A 74 -2.48 -2.48 15.12
C ALA A 74 -1.27 -3.00 14.36
N THR A 75 -1.04 -2.46 13.17
CA THR A 75 0.14 -2.73 12.37
C THR A 75 1.10 -1.55 12.44
N ILE A 76 2.37 -1.86 12.65
CA ILE A 76 3.45 -0.88 12.66
C ILE A 76 4.15 -0.92 11.32
N ILE A 77 4.27 0.25 10.71
CA ILE A 77 4.95 0.49 9.45
C ILE A 77 6.09 1.45 9.72
N GLU A 78 7.33 1.04 9.52
CA GLU A 78 8.50 1.92 9.56
C GLU A 78 8.50 2.78 8.30
N THR A 79 8.57 4.09 8.47
CA THR A 79 8.42 5.09 7.41
C THR A 79 9.66 5.97 7.33
N PRO A 80 10.81 5.42 6.87
CA PRO A 80 11.98 6.26 6.63
C PRO A 80 11.59 7.38 5.66
N PRO A 81 12.26 8.56 5.74
CA PRO A 81 11.98 9.65 4.82
C PRO A 81 12.11 9.18 3.37
N LEU A 82 11.27 9.70 2.49
CA LEU A 82 11.33 9.44 1.06
C LEU A 82 12.09 10.56 0.38
N LEU A 83 12.95 10.23 -0.58
CA LEU A 83 13.66 11.24 -1.37
C LEU A 83 12.90 11.51 -2.66
N LEU A 84 12.59 12.77 -2.96
CA LEU A 84 12.01 13.17 -4.23
C LEU A 84 13.13 13.29 -5.29
N ILE A 85 13.19 12.31 -6.19
CA ILE A 85 14.25 12.22 -7.20
C ILE A 85 13.89 12.85 -8.54
N GLY A 86 12.59 13.00 -8.81
CA GLY A 86 12.14 13.59 -10.07
C GLY A 86 10.65 13.89 -10.08
N ILE A 87 10.24 14.60 -11.10
CA ILE A 87 8.85 14.97 -11.37
C ILE A 87 8.52 14.45 -12.77
N ARG A 88 7.37 13.84 -12.92
CA ARG A 88 6.87 13.31 -14.19
C ARG A 88 5.53 13.94 -14.51
N ILE A 89 5.39 14.36 -15.75
CA ILE A 89 4.18 14.99 -16.26
C ILE A 89 3.51 14.03 -17.23
N TYR A 90 2.25 13.79 -16.98
CA TYR A 90 1.38 13.01 -17.84
C TYR A 90 0.40 13.93 -18.53
N SER A 91 0.17 13.71 -19.80
CA SER A 91 -0.96 14.24 -20.56
C SER A 91 -1.91 13.10 -20.93
N GLU A 92 -3.14 13.44 -21.22
CA GLU A 92 -4.18 12.47 -21.59
C GLU A 92 -4.69 12.79 -23.00
N ASP A 93 -4.66 11.78 -23.86
CA ASP A 93 -5.24 11.81 -25.20
C ASP A 93 -6.38 10.79 -25.33
N GLU A 94 -6.92 10.61 -26.53
CA GLU A 94 -7.98 9.64 -26.82
C GLU A 94 -7.57 8.19 -26.53
N TYR A 95 -6.28 7.88 -26.55
CA TYR A 95 -5.73 6.55 -26.29
C TYR A 95 -5.34 6.31 -24.84
N GLY A 96 -5.36 7.36 -24.00
CA GLY A 96 -5.05 7.29 -22.58
C GLY A 96 -3.90 8.20 -22.14
N LYS A 97 -3.35 7.93 -20.95
CA LYS A 97 -2.29 8.75 -20.37
C LYS A 97 -0.91 8.38 -20.90
N TYR A 98 -0.17 9.36 -21.40
CA TYR A 98 1.22 9.23 -21.85
C TYR A 98 2.13 10.20 -21.11
N ILE A 99 3.42 9.89 -21.08
CA ILE A 99 4.45 10.72 -20.44
C ILE A 99 4.82 11.84 -21.39
N GLN A 100 4.62 13.09 -20.98
CA GLN A 100 4.94 14.27 -21.77
C GLN A 100 6.35 14.79 -21.47
N GLY A 101 6.81 14.64 -20.22
CA GLY A 101 8.15 15.04 -19.82
C GLY A 101 8.50 14.59 -18.42
N GLU A 102 9.81 14.60 -18.15
CA GLU A 102 10.37 14.24 -16.85
C GLU A 102 11.51 15.19 -16.51
N ILE A 103 11.62 15.55 -15.25
CA ILE A 103 12.73 16.30 -14.69
C ILE A 103 13.28 15.57 -13.48
N TYR A 104 14.61 15.48 -13.38
CA TYR A 104 15.28 14.78 -12.28
C TYR A 104 16.18 15.75 -11.52
N SER A 105 16.38 15.47 -10.24
CA SER A 105 17.38 16.16 -9.42
C SER A 105 18.79 15.82 -9.90
N THR A 106 19.67 16.79 -9.86
CA THR A 106 21.10 16.59 -10.14
C THR A 106 21.83 15.89 -9.01
N ASP A 107 21.32 16.05 -7.79
CA ASP A 107 21.91 15.43 -6.58
C ASP A 107 21.25 14.08 -6.31
N LEU A 108 21.85 13.01 -6.83
CA LEU A 108 21.35 11.65 -6.74
C LEU A 108 22.27 10.78 -5.90
N ASN A 109 21.64 10.06 -4.96
CA ASN A 109 22.32 9.13 -4.07
C ASN A 109 22.93 7.94 -4.84
N ASP A 110 24.13 7.49 -4.45
CA ASP A 110 24.83 6.32 -5.04
C ASP A 110 24.02 5.03 -5.00
N TYR A 111 23.16 4.85 -3.99
CA TYR A 111 22.27 3.70 -3.95
C TYR A 111 21.25 3.70 -5.10
N LEU A 112 20.87 4.85 -5.58
CA LEU A 112 19.96 5.01 -6.72
C LEU A 112 20.65 4.63 -8.03
N ARG A 113 21.90 5.03 -8.21
CA ARG A 113 22.73 4.66 -9.38
C ARG A 113 22.85 3.14 -9.56
N LYS A 114 22.79 2.37 -8.46
CA LYS A 114 22.76 0.89 -8.49
C LYS A 114 21.40 0.33 -8.95
N LYS A 115 20.37 1.15 -9.05
CA LYS A 115 19.00 0.75 -9.40
C LYS A 115 18.60 1.20 -10.79
N MET A 116 18.97 2.40 -11.18
CA MET A 116 18.65 3.01 -12.48
C MET A 116 19.94 3.48 -13.15
N ILE A 117 19.96 3.43 -14.47
CA ILE A 117 20.94 4.09 -15.29
C ILE A 117 20.36 5.46 -15.63
N PHE A 118 21.07 6.49 -15.25
CA PHE A 118 20.72 7.86 -15.59
C PHE A 118 21.49 8.31 -16.84
N PRO A 119 20.93 9.20 -17.65
CA PRO A 119 21.69 9.89 -18.70
C PRO A 119 22.88 10.61 -18.05
N ASN A 120 23.95 10.83 -18.81
CA ASN A 120 25.08 11.63 -18.33
C ASN A 120 24.60 13.00 -17.91
N PHE A 121 24.69 13.30 -16.60
CA PHE A 121 24.32 14.61 -16.06
C PHE A 121 25.28 15.72 -16.45
N GLU A 122 26.44 15.41 -17.07
CA GLU A 122 27.40 16.40 -17.55
C GLU A 122 26.78 17.38 -18.58
N ASN A 123 25.82 16.90 -19.37
CA ASN A 123 25.07 17.68 -20.36
C ASN A 123 23.65 18.03 -19.93
N TYR A 124 23.30 17.80 -18.67
CA TYR A 124 21.94 17.98 -18.17
C TYR A 124 21.76 19.41 -17.62
N ASN A 125 21.21 20.29 -18.43
CA ASN A 125 20.84 21.64 -18.01
C ASN A 125 19.45 21.63 -17.38
N PHE A 126 19.39 21.66 -16.05
CA PHE A 126 18.13 21.67 -15.29
C PHE A 126 17.19 22.80 -15.69
N ASN A 127 17.73 24.01 -15.91
CA ASN A 127 16.94 25.19 -16.25
C ASN A 127 16.32 25.09 -17.65
N ASP A 128 17.03 24.54 -18.62
CA ASP A 128 16.52 24.38 -19.98
C ASP A 128 15.38 23.38 -20.01
N GLN A 129 15.55 22.26 -19.31
CA GLN A 129 14.50 21.26 -19.20
C GLN A 129 13.27 21.76 -18.43
N LYS A 130 13.49 22.53 -17.35
CA LYS A 130 12.39 23.17 -16.63
C LYS A 130 11.58 24.08 -17.56
N ASN A 131 12.25 24.93 -18.34
CA ASN A 131 11.59 25.86 -19.27
C ASN A 131 10.88 25.11 -20.40
N GLU A 132 11.45 24.01 -20.91
CA GLU A 132 10.82 23.19 -21.92
C GLU A 132 9.56 22.52 -21.40
N ILE A 133 9.61 22.01 -20.17
CA ILE A 133 8.48 21.35 -19.51
C ILE A 133 7.36 22.35 -19.20
N LEU A 134 7.69 23.54 -18.71
CA LEU A 134 6.70 24.59 -18.45
C LEU A 134 5.87 24.95 -19.70
N LYS A 135 6.49 24.92 -20.89
CA LYS A 135 5.78 25.14 -22.16
C LYS A 135 4.85 24.01 -22.56
N LYS A 136 5.06 22.80 -22.01
CA LYS A 136 4.29 21.61 -22.33
C LYS A 136 3.11 21.37 -21.36
N ILE A 137 3.07 22.03 -20.20
CA ILE A 137 2.02 21.85 -19.21
C ILE A 137 0.72 22.48 -19.73
N ASN A 138 -0.32 21.66 -19.82
CA ASN A 138 -1.69 22.04 -20.18
C ASN A 138 -2.62 21.82 -18.97
N ASP A 139 -3.82 22.38 -18.99
CA ASP A 139 -4.83 22.25 -17.94
C ASP A 139 -5.21 20.78 -17.62
N LYS A 140 -5.04 19.86 -18.58
CA LYS A 140 -5.29 18.43 -18.44
C LYS A 140 -4.08 17.62 -17.99
N SER A 141 -2.95 18.29 -17.71
CA SER A 141 -1.74 17.60 -17.28
C SER A 141 -1.85 17.10 -15.85
N GLU A 142 -1.38 15.88 -15.60
CA GLU A 142 -1.30 15.27 -14.26
C GLU A 142 0.16 15.20 -13.80
N ILE A 143 0.46 15.80 -12.67
CA ILE A 143 1.82 15.84 -12.14
C ILE A 143 2.03 14.77 -11.09
N ARG A 144 3.11 14.01 -11.25
CA ARG A 144 3.52 12.98 -10.31
C ARG A 144 4.94 13.18 -9.84
N ALA A 145 5.11 13.04 -8.53
CA ALA A 145 6.40 12.94 -7.89
C ALA A 145 6.98 11.53 -8.05
N ILE A 146 8.22 11.41 -8.50
CA ILE A 146 8.98 10.17 -8.50
C ILE A 146 9.76 10.11 -7.20
N LEU A 147 9.38 9.18 -6.33
CA LEU A 147 9.93 9.02 -4.99
C LEU A 147 10.78 7.77 -4.87
N GLN A 148 11.83 7.91 -4.10
CA GLN A 148 12.75 6.83 -3.72
C GLN A 148 12.61 6.50 -2.25
N THR A 149 12.53 5.21 -1.90
CA THR A 149 12.65 4.77 -0.52
C THR A 149 14.11 4.72 -0.07
N GLN A 150 14.33 4.84 1.24
CA GLN A 150 15.67 4.78 1.84
C GLN A 150 15.79 3.57 2.79
N PRO A 151 15.82 2.32 2.28
CA PRO A 151 15.85 1.12 3.11
C PRO A 151 17.15 0.98 3.93
N TYR A 152 18.22 1.65 3.54
CA TYR A 152 19.50 1.64 4.26
C TYR A 152 19.44 2.37 5.63
N LEU A 153 18.46 3.25 5.84
CA LEU A 153 18.19 3.89 7.13
C LEU A 153 17.44 2.96 8.11
N THR A 154 16.94 1.83 7.65
CA THR A 154 16.17 0.88 8.43
C THR A 154 16.98 -0.37 8.80
N SER A 155 16.42 -1.25 9.63
CA SER A 155 17.04 -2.56 9.95
C SER A 155 16.90 -3.59 8.82
N LEU A 156 16.46 -3.19 7.62
CA LEU A 156 16.31 -4.10 6.49
C LEU A 156 17.66 -4.50 5.90
N PRO A 157 17.86 -5.78 5.52
CA PRO A 157 19.13 -6.26 4.98
C PRO A 157 19.40 -5.82 3.52
N ARG A 158 18.55 -4.96 2.95
CA ARG A 158 18.71 -4.46 1.57
C ARG A 158 19.04 -2.97 1.56
N LYS A 159 19.88 -2.58 0.61
CA LYS A 159 20.29 -1.19 0.39
C LYS A 159 19.67 -0.59 -0.87
N LYS A 160 19.31 -1.42 -1.88
CA LYS A 160 18.70 -0.95 -3.13
C LYS A 160 17.33 -0.34 -2.87
N PRO A 161 17.10 0.91 -3.32
CA PRO A 161 15.84 1.60 -3.12
C PRO A 161 14.71 1.00 -3.97
N ASP A 162 13.48 1.24 -3.54
CA ASP A 162 12.29 1.09 -4.35
C ASP A 162 11.89 2.46 -4.91
N ILE A 163 11.58 2.53 -6.20
CA ILE A 163 11.18 3.75 -6.90
C ILE A 163 9.71 3.60 -7.28
N PHE A 164 8.94 4.65 -7.09
CA PHE A 164 7.52 4.67 -7.43
C PHE A 164 7.02 6.11 -7.57
N GLU A 165 5.84 6.24 -8.14
CA GLU A 165 5.19 7.53 -8.38
C GLU A 165 4.08 7.76 -7.38
N ILE A 166 3.91 9.04 -6.99
CA ILE A 166 2.79 9.56 -6.22
C ILE A 166 2.23 10.78 -6.94
N LYS A 167 0.89 10.84 -7.07
CA LYS A 167 0.22 12.03 -7.61
C LYS A 167 0.30 13.16 -6.59
N ILE A 168 0.54 14.36 -7.08
CA ILE A 168 0.36 15.61 -6.35
C ILE A 168 -1.02 16.12 -6.70
N ASN A 169 -1.69 16.74 -5.76
CA ASN A 169 -3.05 17.21 -5.97
C ASN A 169 -3.18 18.68 -5.66
N SER A 170 -3.87 19.38 -6.57
CA SER A 170 -4.38 20.73 -6.44
C SER A 170 -5.73 20.84 -7.13
N LEU A 171 -6.53 21.80 -6.76
CA LEU A 171 -7.75 22.18 -7.47
C LEU A 171 -7.39 22.79 -8.84
N ASN A 172 -7.23 21.94 -9.86
CA ASN A 172 -7.18 22.29 -11.29
C ASN A 172 -6.06 23.26 -11.73
N ASP A 173 -4.93 23.31 -11.01
CA ASP A 173 -3.80 24.13 -11.45
C ASP A 173 -2.50 23.32 -11.51
N PRO A 174 -2.20 22.69 -12.66
CA PRO A 174 -0.99 21.87 -12.85
C PRO A 174 0.31 22.66 -12.69
N LEU A 175 0.31 23.99 -12.95
CA LEU A 175 1.49 24.81 -12.78
C LEU A 175 1.85 24.96 -11.29
N ASN A 176 0.85 25.16 -10.44
CA ASN A 176 1.07 25.23 -9.00
C ASN A 176 1.52 23.89 -8.43
N GLU A 177 0.96 22.75 -8.90
CA GLU A 177 1.44 21.41 -8.55
C GLU A 177 2.92 21.22 -8.93
N PHE A 178 3.30 21.66 -10.12
CA PHE A 178 4.68 21.57 -10.59
C PHE A 178 5.63 22.40 -9.74
N ASN A 179 5.26 23.66 -9.46
CA ASN A 179 6.06 24.56 -8.63
C ASN A 179 6.20 24.03 -7.19
N PHE A 180 5.12 23.46 -6.63
CA PHE A 180 5.15 22.80 -5.34
C PHE A 180 6.13 21.60 -5.37
N ALA A 181 6.05 20.76 -6.40
CA ALA A 181 6.96 19.63 -6.54
C ALA A 181 8.43 20.04 -6.66
N LEU A 182 8.71 21.15 -7.35
CA LEU A 182 10.06 21.69 -7.50
C LEU A 182 10.68 22.12 -6.15
N GLN A 183 9.88 22.60 -5.20
CA GLN A 183 10.37 22.98 -3.87
C GLN A 183 10.92 21.80 -3.08
N TYR A 184 10.39 20.60 -3.33
CA TYR A 184 10.79 19.34 -2.67
C TYR A 184 11.77 18.51 -3.49
N LEU A 185 12.11 18.92 -4.72
CA LEU A 185 13.02 18.17 -5.57
C LEU A 185 14.41 18.06 -4.94
N GLY A 186 14.93 16.83 -4.81
CA GLY A 186 16.19 16.55 -4.12
C GLY A 186 16.10 16.55 -2.60
N LYS A 187 14.94 16.82 -2.00
CA LYS A 187 14.75 16.86 -0.56
C LYS A 187 14.07 15.60 -0.02
N GLU A 188 14.22 15.38 1.26
CA GLU A 188 13.56 14.34 2.01
C GLU A 188 12.14 14.73 2.40
N LEU A 189 11.20 13.81 2.18
CA LEU A 189 9.80 13.95 2.55
C LEU A 189 9.51 13.02 3.72
N LYS A 190 9.11 13.56 4.87
CA LYS A 190 8.74 12.79 6.05
C LYS A 190 7.26 12.38 6.03
N ALA A 191 6.93 11.34 6.78
CA ALA A 191 5.54 10.86 6.88
C ALA A 191 4.59 11.93 7.44
N ARG A 192 5.05 12.79 8.34
CA ARG A 192 4.27 13.89 8.93
C ARG A 192 3.90 14.99 7.96
N ASP A 193 4.70 15.18 6.90
CA ASP A 193 4.45 16.20 5.89
C ASP A 193 3.26 15.81 4.98
N VAL A 194 2.95 14.52 4.92
CA VAL A 194 1.94 13.97 3.98
C VAL A 194 0.73 13.40 4.69
N LEU A 195 0.93 12.76 5.85
CA LEU A 195 -0.09 12.00 6.58
C LEU A 195 -0.48 12.72 7.88
N ARG A 196 -1.76 12.71 8.20
CA ARG A 196 -2.30 13.27 9.44
C ARG A 196 -2.74 12.15 10.40
N VAL A 197 -2.49 12.33 11.70
CA VAL A 197 -2.98 11.41 12.72
C VAL A 197 -4.51 11.46 12.75
N GLY A 198 -5.15 10.29 12.90
CA GLY A 198 -6.61 10.17 12.85
C GLY A 198 -7.20 10.01 11.45
N GLU A 199 -6.44 10.30 10.40
CA GLU A 199 -6.90 10.19 9.01
C GLU A 199 -7.13 8.73 8.59
N LEU A 200 -8.06 8.53 7.66
CA LEU A 200 -8.28 7.25 6.98
C LEU A 200 -7.41 7.16 5.73
N ILE A 201 -6.68 6.08 5.63
CA ILE A 201 -5.81 5.78 4.49
C ILE A 201 -6.17 4.45 3.84
N ASP A 202 -5.76 4.29 2.60
CA ASP A 202 -5.79 3.03 1.88
C ASP A 202 -4.37 2.45 1.78
N THR A 203 -4.23 1.17 2.10
CA THR A 203 -2.93 0.49 2.05
C THR A 203 -2.86 -0.47 0.87
N ILE A 204 -1.83 -0.34 0.05
CA ILE A 204 -1.62 -1.12 -1.16
C ILE A 204 -0.34 -1.94 -1.04
N ALA A 205 -0.45 -3.25 -1.13
CA ALA A 205 0.71 -4.14 -1.12
C ALA A 205 0.44 -5.50 -1.77
N VAL A 206 1.52 -6.23 -2.00
CA VAL A 206 1.47 -7.62 -2.47
C VAL A 206 1.46 -8.57 -1.28
N THR A 207 0.46 -9.43 -1.21
CA THR A 207 0.24 -10.37 -0.10
C THR A 207 1.34 -11.44 0.00
N LYS A 208 1.34 -12.20 1.10
CA LYS A 208 2.23 -13.37 1.26
C LYS A 208 1.98 -14.39 0.15
N GLY A 209 3.03 -14.82 -0.53
CA GLY A 209 2.94 -15.92 -1.50
C GLY A 209 2.72 -17.25 -0.80
N LYS A 210 1.87 -18.10 -1.38
CA LYS A 210 1.58 -19.47 -0.91
C LYS A 210 1.76 -20.51 -2.02
N GLY A 211 2.22 -20.07 -3.20
CA GLY A 211 2.44 -20.92 -4.35
C GLY A 211 1.14 -21.49 -4.93
N PHE A 212 1.24 -22.63 -5.61
CA PHE A 212 0.12 -23.36 -6.18
C PHE A 212 -0.64 -24.13 -5.09
N GLN A 213 -1.94 -23.89 -4.95
CA GLN A 213 -2.76 -24.46 -3.90
C GLN A 213 -4.02 -25.11 -4.46
N GLY A 214 -4.46 -26.18 -3.80
CA GLY A 214 -5.70 -26.87 -4.14
C GLY A 214 -6.96 -26.06 -3.83
N PRO A 215 -8.12 -26.46 -4.37
CA PRO A 215 -9.37 -25.68 -4.27
C PRO A 215 -9.87 -25.52 -2.84
N VAL A 216 -9.59 -26.45 -1.95
CA VAL A 216 -9.97 -26.38 -0.54
C VAL A 216 -9.34 -25.15 0.12
N LYS A 217 -8.03 -24.99 0.01
CA LYS A 217 -7.31 -23.84 0.60
C LYS A 217 -7.52 -22.56 -0.20
N ARG A 218 -7.55 -22.66 -1.53
CA ARG A 218 -7.66 -21.50 -2.42
C ARG A 218 -9.04 -20.86 -2.42
N SER A 219 -10.10 -21.68 -2.32
CA SER A 219 -11.49 -21.22 -2.44
C SER A 219 -12.39 -21.56 -1.25
N GLY A 220 -11.88 -22.27 -0.24
CA GLY A 220 -12.66 -22.64 0.94
C GLY A 220 -13.78 -23.63 0.65
N VAL A 221 -13.62 -24.48 -0.36
CA VAL A 221 -14.59 -25.54 -0.62
C VAL A 221 -14.51 -26.61 0.47
N ARG A 222 -15.66 -27.19 0.81
CA ARG A 222 -15.74 -28.26 1.81
C ARG A 222 -14.98 -29.50 1.33
N LEU A 223 -14.30 -30.19 2.25
CA LEU A 223 -13.72 -31.48 2.00
C LEU A 223 -14.85 -32.49 1.66
N LEU A 224 -14.59 -33.34 0.68
CA LEU A 224 -15.48 -34.43 0.36
C LEU A 224 -15.47 -35.45 1.50
N THR A 225 -16.59 -36.16 1.68
CA THR A 225 -16.73 -37.16 2.74
C THR A 225 -15.77 -38.34 2.49
N ARG A 226 -15.42 -39.08 3.55
CA ARG A 226 -14.59 -40.29 3.46
C ARG A 226 -15.13 -41.37 2.51
N LYS A 227 -16.45 -41.38 2.33
CA LYS A 227 -17.12 -42.34 1.41
C LYS A 227 -16.90 -42.03 -0.07
N ASN A 228 -16.40 -40.82 -0.42
CA ASN A 228 -15.97 -40.54 -1.78
C ASN A 228 -14.62 -41.20 -2.03
N SER A 229 -14.56 -42.11 -2.99
CA SER A 229 -13.36 -42.87 -3.28
C SER A 229 -12.18 -41.96 -3.68
N LYS A 230 -11.02 -42.25 -3.13
CA LYS A 230 -9.69 -41.76 -3.52
C LYS A 230 -9.41 -40.27 -3.41
N ILE A 231 -10.37 -39.35 -3.63
CA ILE A 231 -10.09 -37.89 -3.69
C ILE A 231 -11.00 -37.15 -2.69
N GLN A 232 -10.41 -36.56 -1.65
CA GLN A 232 -11.15 -35.76 -0.66
C GLN A 232 -10.97 -34.25 -0.85
N ARG A 233 -9.85 -33.83 -1.41
CA ARG A 233 -9.47 -32.40 -1.52
C ARG A 233 -9.73 -31.78 -2.90
N ALA A 234 -10.67 -32.34 -3.66
CA ALA A 234 -11.10 -31.86 -4.96
C ALA A 234 -12.54 -31.34 -4.93
N VAL A 235 -13.00 -30.79 -6.02
CA VAL A 235 -14.40 -30.42 -6.27
C VAL A 235 -15.09 -31.63 -6.87
N SER A 236 -16.27 -32.01 -6.37
CA SER A 236 -17.01 -33.21 -6.83
C SER A 236 -17.57 -33.04 -8.25
N CYS A 237 -18.11 -31.87 -8.57
CA CYS A 237 -18.67 -31.58 -9.86
C CYS A 237 -17.99 -30.33 -10.43
N ILE A 238 -17.59 -30.39 -11.70
CA ILE A 238 -16.91 -29.30 -12.40
C ILE A 238 -17.79 -28.56 -13.41
N GLY A 239 -19.01 -28.97 -13.56
CA GLY A 239 -19.99 -28.33 -14.43
C GLY A 239 -20.92 -29.31 -15.13
N PRO A 240 -21.87 -28.81 -15.91
CA PRO A 240 -22.75 -29.63 -16.76
C PRO A 240 -21.98 -30.21 -17.96
N TRP A 241 -22.61 -31.11 -18.71
CA TRP A 241 -22.06 -31.67 -19.95
C TRP A 241 -21.83 -30.58 -21.01
N HIS A 242 -22.82 -29.75 -21.23
CA HIS A 242 -22.74 -28.59 -22.11
C HIS A 242 -22.80 -27.27 -21.33
N PRO A 243 -22.01 -26.25 -21.73
CA PRO A 243 -20.98 -26.23 -22.77
C PRO A 243 -19.78 -27.13 -22.40
N ALA A 244 -19.15 -27.78 -23.37
CA ALA A 244 -18.06 -28.74 -23.23
C ALA A 244 -16.75 -28.10 -22.75
N ARG A 245 -16.82 -27.21 -21.75
CA ARG A 245 -15.70 -26.52 -21.12
C ARG A 245 -15.96 -26.29 -19.65
N VAL A 246 -14.89 -26.30 -18.84
CA VAL A 246 -14.98 -25.92 -17.43
C VAL A 246 -15.05 -24.41 -17.31
N SER A 247 -16.10 -23.90 -16.67
CA SER A 247 -16.24 -22.45 -16.44
C SER A 247 -15.12 -21.93 -15.52
N TYR A 248 -14.65 -20.71 -15.79
CA TYR A 248 -13.68 -20.01 -14.94
C TYR A 248 -14.20 -19.78 -13.50
N THR A 249 -15.52 -19.85 -13.32
CA THR A 249 -16.17 -19.69 -12.03
C THR A 249 -16.03 -20.89 -11.12
N VAL A 250 -15.67 -22.07 -11.66
CA VAL A 250 -15.48 -23.29 -10.87
C VAL A 250 -14.21 -23.19 -10.03
N PRO A 251 -14.26 -23.49 -8.72
CA PRO A 251 -13.08 -23.47 -7.88
C PRO A 251 -12.05 -24.52 -8.33
N ARG A 252 -10.95 -24.06 -8.94
CA ARG A 252 -9.86 -24.94 -9.40
C ARG A 252 -8.57 -24.65 -8.63
N PRO A 253 -7.61 -25.59 -8.60
CA PRO A 253 -6.28 -25.33 -8.06
C PRO A 253 -5.57 -24.23 -8.85
N GLY A 254 -4.61 -23.56 -8.24
CA GLY A 254 -3.84 -22.50 -8.86
C GLY A 254 -3.13 -21.62 -7.85
N GLN A 255 -2.58 -20.52 -8.34
CA GLN A 255 -1.84 -19.55 -7.52
C GLN A 255 -2.70 -19.03 -6.36
N LEU A 256 -2.14 -19.07 -5.15
CA LEU A 256 -2.69 -18.44 -3.95
C LEU A 256 -1.64 -17.55 -3.32
N GLY A 257 -2.06 -16.34 -2.96
CA GLY A 257 -1.15 -15.32 -2.44
C GLY A 257 -0.24 -14.72 -3.52
N TYR A 258 0.64 -13.81 -3.09
CA TYR A 258 1.40 -12.94 -3.97
C TYR A 258 0.48 -12.15 -4.93
N HIS A 259 -0.68 -11.80 -4.40
CA HIS A 259 -1.68 -10.97 -5.09
C HIS A 259 -1.54 -9.52 -4.65
N GLN A 260 -1.65 -8.58 -5.58
CA GLN A 260 -1.82 -7.18 -5.21
C GLN A 260 -3.18 -7.01 -4.55
N ARG A 261 -3.21 -6.33 -3.41
CA ARG A 261 -4.43 -5.99 -2.67
C ARG A 261 -4.38 -4.54 -2.22
N THR A 262 -5.53 -3.90 -2.25
CA THR A 262 -5.79 -2.61 -1.64
C THR A 262 -6.75 -2.84 -0.49
N GLU A 263 -6.35 -2.47 0.71
CA GLU A 263 -7.23 -2.45 1.88
C GLU A 263 -7.59 -1.01 2.18
N TYR A 264 -8.87 -0.73 2.23
CA TYR A 264 -9.43 0.61 2.39
C TYR A 264 -9.65 0.95 3.87
N HIS A 265 -9.77 2.25 4.15
CA HIS A 265 -10.21 2.80 5.44
C HIS A 265 -9.40 2.31 6.63
N LYS A 266 -8.08 2.35 6.54
CA LYS A 266 -7.20 2.11 7.68
C LYS A 266 -6.94 3.43 8.39
N ARG A 267 -7.28 3.51 9.68
CA ARG A 267 -7.06 4.71 10.48
C ARG A 267 -5.62 4.79 10.94
N ILE A 268 -5.01 5.95 10.81
CA ILE A 268 -3.72 6.26 11.41
C ILE A 268 -3.95 6.57 12.89
N MET A 269 -3.31 5.80 13.77
CA MET A 269 -3.44 5.98 15.21
C MET A 269 -2.34 6.88 15.77
N LEU A 270 -1.12 6.73 15.26
CA LEU A 270 0.05 7.48 15.71
C LEU A 270 1.07 7.59 14.58
N ILE A 271 1.74 8.72 14.52
CA ILE A 271 2.97 8.94 13.75
C ILE A 271 4.05 9.29 14.77
N GLY A 272 4.98 8.36 15.02
CA GLY A 272 6.01 8.48 16.06
C GLY A 272 7.41 8.55 15.47
N GLU A 273 8.33 9.15 16.24
CA GLU A 273 9.77 9.22 15.94
C GLU A 273 10.58 8.44 16.96
N ASN A 274 10.06 8.29 18.19
CA ASN A 274 10.77 7.65 19.29
C ASN A 274 10.79 6.13 19.17
N GLU A 275 11.96 5.58 18.91
CA GLU A 275 12.18 4.14 18.77
C GLU A 275 11.86 3.35 20.04
N GLU A 276 12.13 3.92 21.22
CA GLU A 276 11.98 3.24 22.51
C GLU A 276 10.53 2.98 22.90
N GLU A 277 9.61 3.81 22.42
CA GLU A 277 8.18 3.68 22.74
C GLU A 277 7.51 2.48 22.06
N ILE A 278 8.06 2.03 20.93
CA ILE A 278 7.42 1.02 20.08
C ILE A 278 8.20 -0.30 20.01
N ASN A 279 9.52 -0.29 20.20
CA ASN A 279 10.33 -1.47 20.05
C ASN A 279 10.15 -2.45 21.22
N PRO A 280 9.70 -3.70 20.95
CA PRO A 280 9.71 -4.74 21.97
C PRO A 280 11.15 -5.13 22.34
N LYS A 281 11.35 -5.69 23.55
CA LYS A 281 12.62 -6.29 23.94
C LYS A 281 13.06 -7.33 22.90
N GLY A 282 14.23 -7.14 22.28
CA GLY A 282 14.71 -8.00 21.19
C GLY A 282 14.21 -7.63 19.79
N GLY A 283 13.41 -6.56 19.63
CA GLY A 283 12.89 -6.09 18.34
C GLY A 283 11.74 -6.94 17.78
N PHE A 284 11.23 -6.56 16.62
CA PHE A 284 10.16 -7.29 15.94
C PHE A 284 10.70 -8.55 15.27
N ILE A 285 10.03 -9.68 15.48
CA ILE A 285 10.41 -10.97 14.91
C ILE A 285 10.52 -10.85 13.38
N ARG A 286 11.65 -11.26 12.81
CA ARG A 286 11.99 -11.22 11.38
C ARG A 286 12.08 -9.81 10.77
N TYR A 287 12.07 -8.77 11.58
CA TYR A 287 12.28 -7.40 11.11
C TYR A 287 13.52 -6.79 11.75
N GLY A 288 13.60 -6.81 13.05
CA GLY A 288 14.60 -6.15 13.89
C GLY A 288 13.99 -5.00 14.67
N LYS A 289 14.83 -4.07 15.14
CA LYS A 289 14.39 -2.83 15.77
C LYS A 289 14.03 -1.80 14.70
N ILE A 290 13.01 -1.03 14.95
CA ILE A 290 12.70 0.18 14.18
C ILE A 290 13.74 1.24 14.57
N LYS A 291 14.28 1.94 13.57
CA LYS A 291 15.37 2.92 13.77
C LYS A 291 14.97 4.36 13.49
N GLY A 292 13.83 4.59 12.93
CA GLY A 292 13.38 5.91 12.54
C GLY A 292 11.88 6.06 12.69
N ASP A 293 11.34 7.00 11.95
CA ASP A 293 9.92 7.32 11.97
C ASP A 293 9.05 6.10 11.67
N TYR A 294 7.91 6.01 12.34
CA TYR A 294 6.95 4.94 12.15
C TYR A 294 5.51 5.44 12.20
N VAL A 295 4.65 4.69 11.54
CA VAL A 295 3.20 4.92 11.55
C VAL A 295 2.50 3.69 12.12
N ILE A 296 1.62 3.91 13.10
CA ILE A 296 0.74 2.89 13.66
C ILE A 296 -0.61 2.98 12.95
N VAL A 297 -1.01 1.88 12.32
CA VAL A 297 -2.25 1.79 11.58
C VAL A 297 -3.18 0.77 12.22
N LEU A 298 -4.43 1.13 12.43
CA LEU A 298 -5.42 0.26 13.05
C LEU A 298 -5.72 -0.98 12.18
N GLY A 299 -5.64 -2.15 12.79
CA GLY A 299 -5.92 -3.42 12.13
C GLY A 299 -4.75 -3.99 11.33
N SER A 300 -5.04 -4.89 10.43
CA SER A 300 -4.05 -5.58 9.59
C SER A 300 -3.77 -4.80 8.30
N VAL A 301 -2.58 -5.03 7.74
CA VAL A 301 -2.14 -4.49 6.45
C VAL A 301 -1.64 -5.67 5.59
N PRO A 302 -1.90 -5.69 4.26
CA PRO A 302 -1.50 -6.80 3.41
C PRO A 302 0.01 -6.97 3.35
N GLY A 303 0.47 -8.18 3.13
CA GLY A 303 1.88 -8.52 2.94
C GLY A 303 2.60 -9.08 4.16
N PRO A 304 3.79 -9.65 3.96
CA PRO A 304 4.67 -10.11 5.03
C PRO A 304 5.41 -8.93 5.68
N LYS A 305 6.05 -9.18 6.82
CA LYS A 305 7.06 -8.29 7.41
C LYS A 305 8.15 -7.98 6.37
N LYS A 306 8.76 -6.80 6.42
CA LYS A 306 9.74 -6.27 5.46
C LYS A 306 9.16 -5.85 4.09
N ARG A 307 7.85 -6.05 3.83
CA ARG A 307 7.20 -5.66 2.59
C ARG A 307 7.02 -4.15 2.53
N LEU A 308 7.32 -3.55 1.36
CA LEU A 308 6.93 -2.19 1.05
C LEU A 308 5.41 -2.11 0.99
N ILE A 309 4.85 -1.22 1.76
CA ILE A 309 3.43 -0.86 1.79
C ILE A 309 3.33 0.55 1.22
N LYS A 310 2.58 0.71 0.15
CA LYS A 310 2.20 2.03 -0.34
C LYS A 310 0.94 2.48 0.37
N ILE A 311 0.95 3.71 0.80
CA ILE A 311 -0.14 4.38 1.49
C ILE A 311 -0.65 5.45 0.55
N ARG A 312 -1.96 5.59 0.44
CA ARG A 312 -2.58 6.74 -0.24
C ARG A 312 -3.71 7.27 0.62
N LYS A 313 -4.07 8.52 0.43
CA LYS A 313 -5.30 9.07 1.01
C LYS A 313 -6.50 8.28 0.50
N THR A 314 -7.53 8.13 1.33
CA THR A 314 -8.70 7.31 0.97
C THR A 314 -9.47 7.92 -0.20
N ILE A 315 -9.78 7.10 -1.21
CA ILE A 315 -10.60 7.53 -2.36
C ILE A 315 -12.11 7.42 -2.10
N ARG A 316 -12.50 6.87 -0.96
CA ARG A 316 -13.91 6.67 -0.58
C ARG A 316 -14.13 7.22 0.83
N PRO A 317 -14.11 8.55 1.01
CA PRO A 317 -14.28 9.12 2.34
C PRO A 317 -15.61 8.67 2.95
N LEU A 318 -15.56 8.30 4.22
CA LEU A 318 -16.76 7.95 4.98
C LEU A 318 -17.35 9.23 5.55
N LYS A 319 -18.54 9.63 5.08
CA LYS A 319 -19.24 10.86 5.51
C LYS A 319 -19.52 10.90 7.04
N SER A 320 -19.64 9.73 7.65
CA SER A 320 -19.90 9.58 9.09
C SER A 320 -18.64 9.55 9.96
N PHE A 321 -17.46 9.60 9.35
CA PHE A 321 -16.19 9.51 10.07
C PHE A 321 -15.65 10.90 10.35
N SER A 322 -15.44 11.23 11.63
CA SER A 322 -14.74 12.45 12.04
C SER A 322 -13.24 12.19 12.16
N ILE A 323 -12.45 13.07 11.53
CA ILE A 323 -10.99 13.04 11.70
C ILE A 323 -10.67 13.71 13.04
N ALA A 324 -10.31 12.89 14.01
CA ALA A 324 -9.87 13.34 15.33
C ALA A 324 -8.60 12.58 15.72
N VAL A 325 -7.76 13.19 16.52
CA VAL A 325 -6.55 12.52 17.05
C VAL A 325 -7.01 11.51 18.10
N PRO A 326 -6.77 10.20 17.89
CA PRO A 326 -7.19 9.17 18.84
C PRO A 326 -6.34 9.24 20.12
N GLU A 327 -6.99 9.15 21.27
CA GLU A 327 -6.32 9.05 22.54
C GLU A 327 -5.89 7.61 22.81
N ILE A 328 -4.56 7.37 22.73
CA ILE A 328 -3.97 6.04 22.95
C ILE A 328 -3.55 5.95 24.42
N THR A 329 -4.13 5.00 25.16
CA THR A 329 -3.81 4.77 26.58
C THR A 329 -2.66 3.79 26.77
N PHE A 330 -2.52 2.81 25.86
CA PHE A 330 -1.49 1.79 25.96
C PHE A 330 -1.03 1.23 24.61
N ILE A 331 0.27 1.01 24.46
CA ILE A 331 0.89 0.31 23.33
C ILE A 331 1.67 -0.90 23.87
N SER A 332 1.31 -2.11 23.44
CA SER A 332 2.02 -3.30 23.91
C SER A 332 3.39 -3.42 23.25
N ARG A 333 4.41 -3.59 24.09
CA ARG A 333 5.81 -3.87 23.73
C ARG A 333 6.25 -5.28 24.10
N GLU A 334 5.30 -6.16 24.33
CA GLU A 334 5.61 -7.54 24.66
C GLU A 334 6.29 -8.25 23.48
N SER A 335 7.31 -9.02 23.79
CA SER A 335 7.98 -9.84 22.78
C SER A 335 7.05 -10.97 22.32
N GLN A 336 6.91 -11.13 21.00
CA GLN A 336 6.19 -12.25 20.41
C GLN A 336 7.01 -13.55 20.39
N GLN A 337 8.23 -13.54 20.89
CA GLN A 337 9.04 -14.75 21.08
C GLN A 337 8.55 -15.45 22.34
N ARG A 338 8.30 -16.73 22.23
CA ARG A 338 8.03 -17.56 23.42
C ARG A 338 9.25 -17.54 24.33
N LYS A 339 8.99 -17.38 25.64
CA LYS A 339 9.99 -17.61 26.68
C LYS A 339 10.46 -19.05 26.65
#